data_1b67ac4b356487acc08f77b7627f9e51
#
_entry.id   1b67ac4b356487acc08f77b7627f9e51
#
_cell.length_a   1.000
_cell.length_b   1.000
_cell.length_c   1.000
_cell.angle_alpha   90.00
_cell.angle_beta   90.00
_cell.angle_gamma   90.00
#
_symmetry.space_group_name_H-M   'P 1'
#
loop_
_entity.id
_entity.type
_entity.pdbx_description
1 polymer ?
#
loop_
_entity_poly.entity_id
_entity_poly.type
_entity_poly.pdbx_seq_one_letter_code
_entity_poly.pdbx_strand_id
1 'polypeptide(L)'
;EMTQLCHKLDDSRPVTLGVNLMLNIIASQGKELDIYNSSVMNKDDVVDPKACEPDSDQNGSVLVNNMVADFADYMKNVNKPENTDGPTKGIFRELDIAGYNYGETSYEKHHEWYPDRIMVGTETNLMNMKERIEMVRNQPYIIGDFIWTGWEYLGECGVGVIDYNENAGNYNKPYPCIVAGCGLYDLI
;
A
#
# COMPACT_ATOMS: atom_id res chain seq x y z
N GLU A 1 13.90 -11.28 13.91
CA GLU A 1 14.42 -12.63 13.56
C GLU A 1 14.83 -12.72 12.09
N MET A 2 13.95 -12.34 11.12
CA MET A 2 14.29 -12.40 9.68
C MET A 2 15.47 -11.51 9.31
N THR A 3 15.48 -10.27 9.77
CA THR A 3 16.61 -9.34 9.54
C THR A 3 17.93 -9.89 10.09
N GLN A 4 17.90 -10.43 11.30
CA GLN A 4 19.08 -11.05 11.92
C GLN A 4 19.56 -12.29 11.12
N LEU A 5 18.63 -13.06 10.54
CA LEU A 5 18.99 -14.17 9.67
C LEU A 5 19.62 -13.68 8.37
N CYS A 6 19.08 -12.61 7.75
CA CYS A 6 19.65 -12.00 6.55
C CYS A 6 21.11 -11.58 6.82
N HIS A 7 21.36 -10.83 7.89
CA HIS A 7 22.73 -10.41 8.25
C HIS A 7 23.66 -11.57 8.59
N LYS A 8 23.12 -12.65 9.16
CA LYS A 8 23.91 -13.87 9.40
C LYS A 8 24.35 -14.56 8.12
N LEU A 9 23.56 -14.46 7.07
CA LEU A 9 23.83 -15.05 5.77
C LEU A 9 24.67 -14.15 4.86
N ASP A 10 24.41 -12.84 4.91
CA ASP A 10 25.12 -11.81 4.16
C ASP A 10 25.03 -10.47 4.93
N ASP A 11 26.11 -10.06 5.56
CA ASP A 11 26.24 -8.81 6.32
C ASP A 11 26.70 -7.62 5.48
N SER A 12 26.95 -7.84 4.19
CA SER A 12 27.43 -6.80 3.27
C SER A 12 26.32 -5.93 2.68
N ARG A 13 25.06 -6.30 2.86
CA ARG A 13 23.90 -5.60 2.29
C ARG A 13 22.90 -5.17 3.36
N PRO A 14 22.40 -3.92 3.26
CA PRO A 14 21.35 -3.47 4.16
C PRO A 14 20.04 -4.22 3.91
N VAL A 15 19.29 -4.44 4.98
CA VAL A 15 17.99 -5.12 4.95
C VAL A 15 16.88 -4.08 5.06
N THR A 16 15.90 -4.19 4.18
CA THR A 16 14.65 -3.42 4.22
C THR A 16 13.43 -4.33 4.11
N LEU A 17 12.28 -3.81 4.47
CA LEU A 17 10.98 -4.44 4.34
C LEU A 17 9.94 -3.36 4.01
N GLY A 18 9.07 -3.63 3.04
CA GLY A 18 7.92 -2.79 2.76
C GLY A 18 6.88 -2.88 3.87
N VAL A 19 6.79 -1.85 4.70
CA VAL A 19 5.87 -1.79 5.83
C VAL A 19 4.63 -0.99 5.44
N ASN A 20 3.50 -1.65 5.25
CA ASN A 20 2.23 -0.98 5.00
C ASN A 20 1.72 -0.36 6.32
N LEU A 21 1.76 0.96 6.41
CA LEU A 21 1.43 1.69 7.64
C LEU A 21 -0.04 1.48 8.03
N MET A 22 -0.95 1.59 7.07
CA MET A 22 -2.39 1.43 7.32
C MET A 22 -2.72 0.05 7.85
N LEU A 23 -2.21 -1.01 7.22
CA LEU A 23 -2.47 -2.39 7.65
C LEU A 23 -1.96 -2.64 9.07
N ASN A 24 -0.81 -2.07 9.43
CA ASN A 24 -0.28 -2.18 10.79
C ASN A 24 -1.15 -1.43 11.81
N ILE A 25 -1.72 -0.27 11.46
CA ILE A 25 -2.68 0.44 12.32
C ILE A 25 -3.94 -0.41 12.53
N ILE A 26 -4.52 -0.92 11.44
CA ILE A 26 -5.72 -1.76 11.49
C ILE A 26 -5.46 -3.00 12.35
N ALA A 27 -4.36 -3.70 12.12
CA ALA A 27 -3.98 -4.87 12.90
C ALA A 27 -3.74 -4.55 14.40
N SER A 28 -3.16 -3.38 14.70
CA SER A 28 -2.95 -2.95 16.09
C SER A 28 -4.25 -2.71 16.85
N GLN A 29 -5.35 -2.47 16.14
CA GLN A 29 -6.70 -2.34 16.69
C GLN A 29 -7.45 -3.68 16.80
N GLY A 30 -6.80 -4.80 16.49
CA GLY A 30 -7.44 -6.12 16.44
C GLY A 30 -8.39 -6.30 15.26
N LYS A 31 -8.16 -5.54 14.17
CA LYS A 31 -9.01 -5.55 12.97
C LYS A 31 -8.22 -6.07 11.76
N GLU A 32 -8.94 -6.47 10.73
CA GLU A 32 -8.42 -6.86 9.43
C GLU A 32 -9.08 -6.06 8.32
N LEU A 33 -8.39 -5.85 7.22
CA LEU A 33 -8.96 -5.24 6.02
C LEU A 33 -9.59 -6.33 5.16
N ASP A 34 -10.89 -6.24 4.95
CA ASP A 34 -11.57 -7.03 3.94
C ASP A 34 -11.43 -6.33 2.59
N ILE A 35 -10.52 -6.86 1.78
CA ILE A 35 -10.20 -6.30 0.46
C ILE A 35 -11.39 -6.45 -0.51
N TYR A 36 -12.21 -7.48 -0.32
CA TYR A 36 -13.33 -7.76 -1.23
C TYR A 36 -14.52 -6.83 -1.01
N ASN A 37 -14.79 -6.50 0.23
CA ASN A 37 -15.89 -5.59 0.59
C ASN A 37 -15.42 -4.18 0.97
N SER A 38 -14.11 -3.88 0.82
CA SER A 38 -13.49 -2.60 1.18
C SER A 38 -13.85 -2.13 2.58
N SER A 39 -13.97 -3.07 3.52
CA SER A 39 -14.39 -2.84 4.89
C SER A 39 -13.30 -3.24 5.90
N VAL A 40 -13.34 -2.63 7.07
CA VAL A 40 -12.48 -3.01 8.19
C VAL A 40 -13.28 -3.89 9.13
N MET A 41 -12.81 -5.11 9.35
CA MET A 41 -13.49 -6.14 10.14
C MET A 41 -12.78 -6.39 11.46
N ASN A 42 -13.50 -6.92 12.44
CA ASN A 42 -12.86 -7.51 13.60
C ASN A 42 -12.25 -8.87 13.21
N LYS A 43 -11.10 -9.19 13.81
CA LYS A 43 -10.32 -10.39 13.48
C LYS A 43 -11.05 -11.71 13.66
N ASP A 44 -12.07 -11.70 14.53
CA ASP A 44 -12.88 -12.87 14.87
C ASP A 44 -14.18 -12.97 14.04
N ASP A 45 -14.45 -11.99 13.16
CA ASP A 45 -15.62 -12.02 12.29
C ASP A 45 -15.41 -13.04 11.18
N VAL A 46 -16.28 -14.03 11.10
CA VAL A 46 -16.25 -15.03 10.01
C VAL A 46 -16.79 -14.41 8.75
N VAL A 47 -15.94 -14.33 7.72
CA VAL A 47 -16.37 -13.87 6.39
C VAL A 47 -17.36 -14.88 5.81
N ASP A 48 -18.59 -14.46 5.55
CA ASP A 48 -19.52 -15.27 4.76
C ASP A 48 -19.10 -15.22 3.28
N PRO A 49 -18.68 -16.34 2.67
CA PRO A 49 -18.28 -16.36 1.26
C PRO A 49 -19.40 -15.93 0.29
N LYS A 50 -20.64 -15.91 0.76
CA LYS A 50 -21.81 -15.46 -0.03
C LYS A 50 -22.03 -13.95 0.05
N ALA A 51 -21.40 -13.24 0.99
CA ALA A 51 -21.45 -11.77 1.06
C ALA A 51 -20.68 -11.08 -0.06
N CYS A 52 -20.01 -11.84 -0.91
CA CYS A 52 -19.24 -11.32 -2.05
C CYS A 52 -20.07 -11.17 -3.35
N GLU A 53 -21.41 -11.21 -3.29
CA GLU A 53 -22.24 -10.85 -4.43
C GLU A 53 -22.32 -9.31 -4.53
N PRO A 54 -21.89 -8.71 -5.65
CA PRO A 54 -21.89 -7.25 -5.80
C PRO A 54 -23.34 -6.72 -5.79
N ASP A 55 -23.53 -5.65 -5.02
CA ASP A 55 -24.78 -4.88 -5.04
C ASP A 55 -24.93 -4.25 -6.44
N SER A 56 -25.99 -4.61 -7.14
CA SER A 56 -26.17 -4.44 -8.59
C SER A 56 -26.45 -3.01 -9.07
N ASP A 57 -26.47 -2.01 -8.17
CA ASP A 57 -27.01 -0.68 -8.51
C ASP A 57 -25.94 0.43 -8.71
N GLN A 58 -24.64 0.12 -8.68
CA GLN A 58 -23.60 1.14 -8.87
C GLN A 58 -22.74 0.89 -10.13
N ASN A 59 -22.64 1.91 -10.97
CA ASN A 59 -21.84 1.90 -12.19
C ASN A 59 -20.34 1.71 -11.86
N GLY A 60 -19.75 0.56 -12.24
CA GLY A 60 -18.47 0.06 -11.73
C GLY A 60 -17.29 1.06 -11.83
N SER A 61 -17.19 1.83 -12.93
CA SER A 61 -16.09 2.79 -13.10
C SER A 61 -16.21 4.02 -12.19
N VAL A 62 -17.42 4.47 -11.89
CA VAL A 62 -17.65 5.59 -10.96
C VAL A 62 -17.37 5.16 -9.53
N LEU A 63 -17.80 3.94 -9.18
CA LEU A 63 -17.52 3.35 -7.88
C LEU A 63 -16.01 3.23 -7.64
N VAL A 64 -15.28 2.69 -8.61
CA VAL A 64 -13.81 2.54 -8.52
C VAL A 64 -13.12 3.89 -8.35
N ASN A 65 -13.49 4.90 -9.14
CA ASN A 65 -12.88 6.24 -9.06
C ASN A 65 -13.18 6.91 -7.71
N ASN A 66 -14.41 6.80 -7.21
CA ASN A 66 -14.78 7.33 -5.91
C ASN A 66 -14.03 6.59 -4.79
N MET A 67 -13.95 5.27 -4.86
CA MET A 67 -13.20 4.48 -3.86
C MET A 67 -11.71 4.77 -3.88
N VAL A 68 -11.09 4.99 -5.05
CA VAL A 68 -9.67 5.37 -5.13
C VAL A 68 -9.45 6.74 -4.51
N ALA A 69 -10.35 7.70 -4.76
CA ALA A 69 -10.27 9.03 -4.15
C ALA A 69 -10.50 8.98 -2.63
N ASP A 70 -11.56 8.30 -2.20
CA ASP A 70 -11.90 8.12 -0.79
C ASP A 70 -10.80 7.34 -0.06
N PHE A 71 -10.25 6.31 -0.69
CA PHE A 71 -9.14 5.52 -0.16
C PHE A 71 -7.87 6.37 -0.02
N ALA A 72 -7.55 7.20 -1.00
CA ALA A 72 -6.39 8.08 -0.92
C ALA A 72 -6.52 9.11 0.21
N ASP A 73 -7.69 9.69 0.40
CA ASP A 73 -7.95 10.61 1.52
C ASP A 73 -8.00 9.89 2.86
N TYR A 74 -8.56 8.69 2.91
CA TYR A 74 -8.51 7.82 4.08
C TYR A 74 -7.05 7.48 4.44
N MET A 75 -6.24 7.08 3.45
CA MET A 75 -4.82 6.78 3.65
C MET A 75 -4.04 7.97 4.21
N LYS A 76 -4.25 9.19 3.68
CA LYS A 76 -3.61 10.40 4.22
C LYS A 76 -3.98 10.66 5.68
N ASN A 77 -5.21 10.38 6.07
CA ASN A 77 -5.68 10.60 7.44
C ASN A 77 -5.21 9.51 8.39
N VAL A 78 -5.21 8.27 7.95
CA VAL A 78 -4.79 7.11 8.75
C VAL A 78 -3.28 7.09 8.93
N ASN A 79 -2.53 7.37 7.87
CA ASN A 79 -1.06 7.34 7.87
C ASN A 79 -0.41 8.62 8.48
N LYS A 80 -1.14 9.37 9.32
CA LYS A 80 -0.52 10.44 10.09
C LYS A 80 0.54 9.89 11.03
N PRO A 81 1.65 10.61 11.23
CA PRO A 81 2.78 10.14 12.04
C PRO A 81 2.37 9.65 13.42
N GLU A 82 1.43 10.34 14.05
CA GLU A 82 0.94 10.01 15.40
C GLU A 82 0.23 8.66 15.48
N ASN A 83 -0.37 8.24 14.36
CA ASN A 83 -1.07 6.95 14.26
C ASN A 83 -0.13 5.82 13.89
N THR A 84 0.88 6.12 13.08
CA THR A 84 1.77 5.11 12.46
C THR A 84 2.92 4.69 13.36
N ASP A 85 3.44 5.57 14.21
CA ASP A 85 4.63 5.30 15.00
C ASP A 85 4.44 4.10 15.94
N GLY A 86 3.41 4.12 16.76
CA GLY A 86 3.14 3.05 17.73
C GLY A 86 3.19 1.65 17.12
N PRO A 87 2.38 1.37 16.09
CA PRO A 87 2.34 0.05 15.44
C PRO A 87 3.62 -0.34 14.69
N THR A 88 4.40 0.61 14.18
CA THR A 88 5.48 0.33 13.22
C THR A 88 6.89 0.54 13.76
N LYS A 89 7.08 1.31 14.82
CA LYS A 89 8.43 1.62 15.37
C LYS A 89 9.23 0.38 15.72
N GLY A 90 8.59 -0.67 16.20
CA GLY A 90 9.24 -1.93 16.54
C GLY A 90 9.81 -2.64 15.31
N ILE A 91 9.07 -2.60 14.20
CA ILE A 91 9.49 -3.17 12.91
C ILE A 91 10.65 -2.34 12.35
N PHE A 92 10.49 -1.04 12.26
CA PHE A 92 11.49 -0.14 11.70
C PHE A 92 12.82 -0.17 12.45
N ARG A 93 12.80 -0.39 13.77
CA ARG A 93 14.01 -0.52 14.57
C ARG A 93 14.88 -1.72 14.21
N GLU A 94 14.26 -2.77 13.67
CA GLU A 94 14.95 -4.00 13.28
C GLU A 94 15.51 -3.95 11.84
N LEU A 95 15.25 -2.86 11.11
CA LEU A 95 15.65 -2.69 9.71
C LEU A 95 16.81 -1.68 9.60
N ASP A 96 17.71 -1.90 8.65
CA ASP A 96 18.77 -0.92 8.32
C ASP A 96 18.19 0.27 7.55
N ILE A 97 17.20 -0.01 6.69
CA ILE A 97 16.46 0.98 5.92
C ILE A 97 14.98 0.76 6.15
N ALA A 98 14.31 1.77 6.67
CA ALA A 98 12.87 1.72 6.89
C ALA A 98 12.11 1.86 5.55
N GLY A 99 11.45 0.79 5.13
CA GLY A 99 10.66 0.78 3.90
C GLY A 99 9.18 1.09 4.19
N TYR A 100 8.67 2.11 3.52
CA TYR A 100 7.31 2.62 3.74
C TYR A 100 6.42 2.31 2.54
N ASN A 101 5.31 1.62 2.77
CA ASN A 101 4.23 1.55 1.79
C ASN A 101 3.20 2.63 2.10
N TYR A 102 3.01 3.58 1.17
CA TYR A 102 2.05 4.70 1.26
C TYR A 102 2.24 5.56 2.51
N GLY A 103 3.49 5.81 2.91
CA GLY A 103 3.84 6.44 4.17
C GLY A 103 4.48 7.83 4.05
N GLU A 104 4.41 8.47 2.90
CA GLU A 104 5.06 9.74 2.60
C GLU A 104 4.67 10.88 3.56
N THR A 105 3.46 10.86 4.08
CA THR A 105 2.97 11.86 5.04
C THR A 105 3.66 11.76 6.41
N SER A 106 4.35 10.65 6.67
CA SER A 106 5.03 10.40 7.94
C SER A 106 6.54 10.67 7.92
N TYR A 107 7.15 10.86 6.75
CA TYR A 107 8.61 10.93 6.62
C TYR A 107 9.25 12.03 7.48
N GLU A 108 8.81 13.28 7.33
CA GLU A 108 9.41 14.41 8.05
C GLU A 108 9.29 14.22 9.56
N LYS A 109 8.11 13.86 10.05
CA LYS A 109 7.88 13.70 11.49
C LYS A 109 8.60 12.49 12.07
N HIS A 110 8.64 11.39 11.32
CA HIS A 110 9.42 10.23 11.73
C HIS A 110 10.92 10.51 11.73
N HIS A 111 11.43 11.36 10.81
CA HIS A 111 12.82 11.80 10.87
C HIS A 111 13.10 12.70 12.07
N GLU A 112 12.19 13.61 12.44
CA GLU A 112 12.35 14.42 13.68
C GLU A 112 12.45 13.52 14.93
N TRP A 113 11.68 12.44 14.98
CA TRP A 113 11.69 11.50 16.12
C TRP A 113 12.85 10.50 16.07
N TYR A 114 13.31 10.17 14.88
CA TYR A 114 14.35 9.18 14.61
C TYR A 114 15.34 9.72 13.58
N PRO A 115 16.24 10.64 13.98
CA PRO A 115 17.14 11.33 13.03
C PRO A 115 18.09 10.42 12.26
N ASP A 116 18.44 9.28 12.83
CA ASP A 116 19.35 8.30 12.20
C ASP A 116 18.63 7.33 11.24
N ARG A 117 17.29 7.42 11.13
CA ARG A 117 16.52 6.51 10.30
C ARG A 117 16.67 6.88 8.83
N ILE A 118 17.22 5.95 8.06
CA ILE A 118 17.21 6.00 6.60
C ILE A 118 15.86 5.45 6.12
N MET A 119 15.23 6.13 5.15
CA MET A 119 13.90 5.82 4.67
C MET A 119 13.87 5.56 3.17
N VAL A 120 12.96 4.71 2.73
CA VAL A 120 12.65 4.47 1.32
C VAL A 120 11.16 4.25 1.16
N GLY A 121 10.56 4.88 0.15
CA GLY A 121 9.20 4.54 -0.29
C GLY A 121 9.25 3.21 -1.04
N THR A 122 8.80 2.13 -0.43
CA THR A 122 8.82 0.79 -1.03
C THR A 122 7.60 0.53 -1.89
N GLU A 123 6.53 1.28 -1.67
CA GLU A 123 5.33 1.26 -2.50
C GLU A 123 4.56 2.58 -2.32
N THR A 124 4.39 3.32 -3.42
CA THR A 124 3.66 4.58 -3.43
C THR A 124 2.78 4.67 -4.67
N ASN A 125 1.67 5.38 -4.57
CA ASN A 125 0.77 5.56 -5.70
C ASN A 125 1.30 6.65 -6.67
N LEU A 126 0.69 6.75 -7.85
CA LEU A 126 1.07 7.73 -8.89
C LEU A 126 0.71 9.17 -8.54
N MET A 127 -0.20 9.38 -7.58
CA MET A 127 -0.63 10.71 -7.20
C MET A 127 0.49 11.45 -6.48
N ASN A 128 0.63 12.75 -6.77
CA ASN A 128 1.66 13.60 -6.18
C ASN A 128 3.11 13.14 -6.44
N MET A 129 3.36 12.48 -7.57
CA MET A 129 4.69 11.96 -7.94
C MET A 129 5.75 13.07 -7.98
N LYS A 130 5.38 14.26 -8.46
CA LYS A 130 6.30 15.40 -8.53
C LYS A 130 6.79 15.79 -7.14
N GLU A 131 5.89 15.94 -6.19
CA GLU A 131 6.19 16.32 -4.81
C GLU A 131 7.08 15.27 -4.14
N ARG A 132 6.85 13.97 -4.42
CA ARG A 132 7.70 12.89 -3.91
C ARG A 132 9.10 12.89 -4.51
N ILE A 133 9.23 13.13 -5.81
CA ILE A 133 10.54 13.28 -6.45
C ILE A 133 11.30 14.45 -5.83
N GLU A 134 10.63 15.57 -5.60
CA GLU A 134 11.22 16.72 -4.93
C GLU A 134 11.63 16.41 -3.49
N MET A 135 10.81 15.65 -2.76
CA MET A 135 11.12 15.19 -1.41
C MET A 135 12.38 14.32 -1.39
N VAL A 136 12.46 13.29 -2.24
CA VAL A 136 13.67 12.44 -2.36
C VAL A 136 14.92 13.26 -2.72
N ARG A 137 14.79 14.27 -3.58
CA ARG A 137 15.92 15.12 -3.97
C ARG A 137 16.42 16.05 -2.86
N ASN A 138 15.51 16.51 -2.02
CA ASN A 138 15.80 17.55 -1.03
C ASN A 138 16.07 17.00 0.38
N GLN A 139 15.68 15.75 0.65
CA GLN A 139 15.81 15.14 1.97
C GLN A 139 16.83 14.00 1.95
N PRO A 140 18.01 14.19 2.53
CA PRO A 140 19.11 13.22 2.43
C PRO A 140 18.84 11.89 3.14
N TYR A 141 17.84 11.84 4.02
CA TYR A 141 17.44 10.63 4.73
C TYR A 141 16.43 9.77 3.95
N ILE A 142 15.92 10.25 2.79
CA ILE A 142 15.05 9.50 1.89
C ILE A 142 15.87 9.09 0.67
N ILE A 143 16.19 7.80 0.56
CA ILE A 143 17.10 7.30 -0.48
C ILE A 143 16.43 6.94 -1.80
N GLY A 144 15.11 6.90 -1.84
CA GLY A 144 14.37 6.59 -3.05
C GLY A 144 12.88 6.40 -2.83
N ASP A 145 12.18 6.17 -3.93
CA ASP A 145 10.74 5.91 -3.94
C ASP A 145 10.40 4.93 -5.07
N PHE A 146 9.68 3.87 -4.75
CA PHE A 146 9.23 2.85 -5.70
C PHE A 146 7.73 3.00 -5.94
N ILE A 147 7.38 3.38 -7.15
CA ILE A 147 5.99 3.62 -7.53
C ILE A 147 5.29 2.30 -7.82
N TRP A 148 4.15 2.07 -7.20
CA TRP A 148 3.24 0.99 -7.54
C TRP A 148 2.11 1.54 -8.42
N THR A 149 2.04 1.14 -9.66
CA THR A 149 2.98 0.27 -10.33
C THR A 149 3.49 0.93 -11.60
N GLY A 150 4.75 0.64 -11.96
CA GLY A 150 5.39 1.20 -13.16
C GLY A 150 4.79 0.64 -14.44
N TRP A 151 4.53 -0.67 -14.48
CA TRP A 151 4.01 -1.39 -15.63
C TRP A 151 2.65 -2.00 -15.32
N GLU A 152 1.81 -2.12 -16.35
CA GLU A 152 0.56 -2.85 -16.24
C GLU A 152 0.80 -4.34 -15.96
N TYR A 153 -0.16 -4.98 -15.30
CA TYR A 153 -0.09 -6.42 -15.05
C TYR A 153 -0.45 -7.21 -16.31
N LEU A 154 0.41 -8.19 -16.62
CA LEU A 154 0.10 -9.28 -17.53
C LEU A 154 -0.03 -10.57 -16.72
N GLY A 155 -1.05 -11.35 -17.00
CA GLY A 155 -1.35 -12.59 -16.28
C GLY A 155 -2.65 -12.50 -15.51
N GLU A 156 -2.75 -13.16 -14.37
CA GLU A 156 -3.96 -13.09 -13.53
C GLU A 156 -4.18 -11.66 -13.06
N CYS A 157 -5.35 -11.12 -13.39
CA CYS A 157 -5.67 -9.74 -13.10
C CYS A 157 -6.04 -9.52 -11.65
N GLY A 158 -5.46 -8.46 -11.08
CA GLY A 158 -5.84 -7.92 -9.79
C GLY A 158 -6.51 -6.55 -9.91
N VAL A 159 -6.09 -5.64 -9.04
CA VAL A 159 -6.57 -4.24 -9.02
C VAL A 159 -6.33 -3.56 -10.36
N GLY A 160 -7.33 -2.83 -10.85
CA GLY A 160 -7.25 -2.08 -12.11
C GLY A 160 -7.79 -2.82 -13.33
N VAL A 161 -8.43 -3.97 -13.14
CA VAL A 161 -9.13 -4.66 -14.22
C VAL A 161 -10.22 -3.77 -14.80
N ILE A 162 -10.18 -3.61 -16.12
CA ILE A 162 -11.25 -2.91 -16.86
C ILE A 162 -12.36 -3.91 -17.15
N ASP A 163 -13.54 -3.67 -16.60
CA ASP A 163 -14.74 -4.43 -16.91
C ASP A 163 -15.75 -3.51 -17.59
N TYR A 164 -16.13 -3.86 -18.81
CA TYR A 164 -17.10 -3.10 -19.61
C TYR A 164 -18.56 -3.51 -19.32
N ASN A 165 -18.79 -4.44 -18.41
CA ASN A 165 -20.14 -4.81 -17.99
C ASN A 165 -20.63 -3.84 -16.91
N GLU A 166 -21.88 -3.43 -17.01
CA GLU A 166 -22.53 -2.47 -16.09
C GLU A 166 -22.59 -2.97 -14.63
N ASN A 167 -22.40 -4.26 -14.41
CA ASN A 167 -22.44 -4.91 -13.09
C ASN A 167 -21.05 -5.29 -12.57
N ALA A 168 -20.00 -4.63 -13.04
CA ALA A 168 -18.64 -4.94 -12.69
C ALA A 168 -18.26 -4.38 -11.31
N GLY A 169 -18.44 -5.15 -10.29
CA GLY A 169 -18.08 -4.80 -8.90
C GLY A 169 -16.83 -5.49 -8.35
N ASN A 170 -16.17 -6.34 -9.12
CA ASN A 170 -15.04 -7.12 -8.64
C ASN A 170 -13.68 -6.57 -9.10
N TYR A 171 -12.82 -6.22 -8.16
CA TYR A 171 -11.45 -5.80 -8.41
C TYR A 171 -10.54 -6.93 -8.89
N ASN A 172 -10.83 -8.16 -8.51
CA ASN A 172 -10.09 -9.34 -8.89
C ASN A 172 -10.91 -10.17 -9.86
N LYS A 173 -10.46 -10.24 -11.10
CA LYS A 173 -11.06 -11.10 -12.11
C LYS A 173 -10.14 -12.28 -12.38
N PRO A 174 -10.64 -13.52 -12.23
CA PRO A 174 -9.89 -14.69 -12.65
C PRO A 174 -9.79 -14.75 -14.18
N TYR A 175 -9.01 -15.71 -14.68
CA TYR A 175 -9.01 -16.03 -16.11
C TYR A 175 -10.45 -16.07 -16.65
N PRO A 176 -10.73 -15.48 -17.82
CA PRO A 176 -9.81 -15.06 -18.87
C PRO A 176 -9.32 -13.59 -18.79
N CYS A 177 -9.54 -12.87 -17.69
CA CYS A 177 -9.00 -11.54 -17.56
C CYS A 177 -7.50 -11.63 -17.27
N ILE A 178 -6.66 -11.20 -18.20
CA ILE A 178 -5.21 -11.36 -18.15
C ILE A 178 -4.43 -10.04 -18.14
N VAL A 179 -5.15 -8.91 -18.13
CA VAL A 179 -4.55 -7.56 -18.13
C VAL A 179 -5.25 -6.68 -17.12
N ALA A 180 -4.48 -5.90 -16.37
CA ALA A 180 -4.98 -4.87 -15.48
C ALA A 180 -4.29 -3.52 -15.81
N GLY A 181 -5.09 -2.51 -16.12
CA GLY A 181 -4.65 -1.15 -16.45
C GLY A 181 -4.37 -0.32 -15.20
N CYS A 182 -3.40 -0.74 -14.39
CA CYS A 182 -3.00 -0.04 -13.17
C CYS A 182 -1.57 0.55 -13.26
N GLY A 183 -0.87 0.34 -14.38
CA GLY A 183 0.48 0.78 -14.59
C GLY A 183 0.60 2.23 -15.05
N LEU A 184 1.76 2.83 -14.80
CA LEU A 184 2.16 4.13 -15.36
C LEU A 184 2.45 4.01 -16.85
N TYR A 185 2.95 2.86 -17.27
CA TYR A 185 3.29 2.56 -18.66
C TYR A 185 2.48 1.38 -19.15
N ASP A 186 1.91 1.56 -20.33
CA ASP A 186 1.22 0.54 -21.07
C ASP A 186 2.24 -0.50 -21.60
N LEU A 187 1.87 -1.77 -21.56
CA LEU A 187 2.70 -2.87 -22.07
C LEU A 187 2.32 -3.28 -23.49
N ILE A 188 1.28 -2.68 -24.07
CA ILE A 188 0.73 -3.06 -25.37
C ILE A 188 0.88 -1.92 -26.37
#